data_d0129f88cf223561dcbfbb9189d98d56
#
_entry.id   d0129f88cf223561dcbfbb9189d98d56
#
_cell.length_a   1.000
_cell.length_b   1.000
_cell.length_c   1.000
_cell.angle_alpha   90.00
_cell.angle_beta   90.00
_cell.angle_gamma   90.00
#
_symmetry.space_group_name_H-M   'P 1'
#
loop_
_entity.id
_entity.type
_entity.pdbx_description
1 polymer ?
#
loop_
_entity_poly.entity_id
_entity_poly.type
_entity_poly.pdbx_seq_one_letter_code
_entity_poly.pdbx_strand_id
1 'polypeptide(L)'
;MEFKHKSVLLFETIDNLNIKPDGIYVDGTLGGGGHSFQILKRLGDGGRLIGIDQDEDALKAAGERLAIFEDKVTTVRSNYCHMKQVLHDLGIEKVSGIVLDLGVSSYQLDEPERGFTYREDVPLDMRMDRRNPKTAKNIVNEYSEMELFRIIRDFGEDKFAKNIAKHIVAAREKKEIETTGELIEIIKAAIPAKVRAAGGHPAKKTFQAIRIELNQELEVLQNSLDEMIDLLEDGGRICIITFHSLEDRIVKTIYKTNENPCTCPSHFPVCVW
;
A
#
# COMPACT_ATOMS: atom_id res chain seq x y z
N MET A 1 25.16 9.76 0.90
CA MET A 1 24.61 9.68 -0.47
C MET A 1 23.26 10.34 -0.45
N GLU A 2 23.05 11.34 -1.30
CA GLU A 2 21.75 12.01 -1.40
C GLU A 2 20.78 11.07 -2.10
N PHE A 3 19.81 10.53 -1.37
CA PHE A 3 18.78 9.64 -1.92
C PHE A 3 17.87 10.43 -2.88
N LYS A 4 18.17 10.41 -4.15
CA LYS A 4 17.31 10.98 -5.22
C LYS A 4 16.25 9.95 -5.65
N HIS A 5 15.42 9.50 -4.71
CA HIS A 5 14.26 8.73 -5.10
C HIS A 5 13.20 9.66 -5.69
N LYS A 6 12.82 9.43 -6.93
CA LYS A 6 11.73 10.15 -7.61
C LYS A 6 10.43 9.37 -7.37
N SER A 7 9.43 10.02 -6.76
CA SER A 7 8.10 9.43 -6.57
C SER A 7 7.50 9.00 -7.91
N VAL A 8 6.78 7.89 -7.89
CA VAL A 8 6.13 7.33 -9.08
C VAL A 8 5.01 8.26 -9.54
N LEU A 9 4.87 8.47 -10.85
CA LEU A 9 3.83 9.32 -11.45
C LEU A 9 3.69 10.70 -10.77
N LEU A 10 4.82 11.27 -10.31
CA LEU A 10 4.83 12.47 -9.46
C LEU A 10 4.07 13.65 -10.10
N PHE A 11 4.40 13.99 -11.34
CA PHE A 11 3.80 15.15 -11.99
C PHE A 11 2.34 14.86 -12.40
N GLU A 12 2.07 13.67 -12.89
CA GLU A 12 0.73 13.22 -13.25
C GLU A 12 -0.23 13.28 -12.07
N THR A 13 0.23 12.82 -10.89
CA THR A 13 -0.55 12.86 -9.65
C THR A 13 -0.83 14.29 -9.22
N ILE A 14 0.20 15.12 -9.17
CA ILE A 14 0.09 16.50 -8.72
C ILE A 14 -0.76 17.36 -9.66
N ASP A 15 -0.65 17.17 -10.97
CA ASP A 15 -1.44 17.91 -11.95
C ASP A 15 -2.92 17.47 -11.91
N ASN A 16 -3.20 16.18 -11.71
CA ASN A 16 -4.57 15.69 -11.58
C ASN A 16 -5.24 16.06 -10.24
N LEU A 17 -4.48 16.33 -9.18
CA LEU A 17 -5.04 16.86 -7.92
C LEU A 17 -5.64 18.26 -8.08
N ASN A 18 -5.27 19.02 -9.11
CA ASN A 18 -5.75 20.38 -9.37
C ASN A 18 -5.67 21.27 -8.12
N ILE A 19 -4.47 21.43 -7.60
CA ILE A 19 -4.21 22.00 -6.27
C ILE A 19 -4.69 23.46 -6.20
N LYS A 20 -5.59 23.73 -5.23
CA LYS A 20 -6.03 25.07 -4.85
C LYS A 20 -5.06 25.63 -3.80
N PRO A 21 -4.61 26.90 -3.91
CA PRO A 21 -3.61 27.47 -2.98
C PRO A 21 -4.02 27.41 -1.50
N ASP A 22 -5.29 27.60 -1.20
CA ASP A 22 -5.81 27.62 0.19
C ASP A 22 -6.51 26.30 0.58
N GLY A 23 -6.34 25.23 -0.23
CA GLY A 23 -6.97 23.94 0.01
C GLY A 23 -6.29 23.12 1.08
N ILE A 24 -7.03 22.16 1.62
CA ILE A 24 -6.54 21.15 2.57
C ILE A 24 -6.32 19.85 1.81
N TYR A 25 -5.13 19.28 1.91
CA TYR A 25 -4.76 18.03 1.23
C TYR A 25 -4.32 16.97 2.22
N VAL A 26 -4.58 15.71 1.88
CA VAL A 26 -4.12 14.55 2.65
C VAL A 26 -3.23 13.69 1.76
N ASP A 27 -2.06 13.36 2.25
CA ASP A 27 -1.22 12.28 1.74
C ASP A 27 -1.34 11.10 2.70
N GLY A 28 -2.14 10.08 2.31
CA GLY A 28 -2.44 8.94 3.18
C GLY A 28 -1.34 7.88 3.22
N THR A 29 -0.31 8.04 2.38
CA THR A 29 0.85 7.17 2.24
C THR A 29 2.11 8.02 2.12
N LEU A 30 2.37 8.81 3.17
CA LEU A 30 3.36 9.88 3.17
C LEU A 30 4.75 9.44 2.69
N GLY A 31 5.18 8.22 3.09
CA GLY A 31 6.49 7.68 2.74
C GLY A 31 7.61 8.70 3.04
N GLY A 32 8.50 8.91 2.08
CA GLY A 32 9.55 9.93 2.18
C GLY A 32 9.10 11.35 1.81
N GLY A 33 7.78 11.64 1.73
CA GLY A 33 7.22 12.96 1.51
C GLY A 33 7.40 13.53 0.09
N GLY A 34 7.58 12.69 -0.92
CA GLY A 34 7.85 13.15 -2.28
C GLY A 34 6.68 13.86 -2.94
N HIS A 35 5.48 13.26 -2.92
CA HIS A 35 4.23 13.88 -3.38
C HIS A 35 3.88 15.08 -2.50
N SER A 36 3.94 14.91 -1.19
CA SER A 36 3.69 15.95 -0.20
C SER A 36 4.52 17.20 -0.41
N PHE A 37 5.81 17.06 -0.72
CA PHE A 37 6.69 18.18 -1.01
C PHE A 37 6.21 19.00 -2.23
N GLN A 38 5.72 18.33 -3.28
CA GLN A 38 5.22 19.02 -4.48
C GLN A 38 3.84 19.65 -4.25
N ILE A 39 3.00 19.06 -3.40
CA ILE A 39 1.74 19.68 -2.96
C ILE A 39 2.04 20.96 -2.20
N LEU A 40 2.88 20.90 -1.16
CA LEU A 40 3.24 22.04 -0.33
C LEU A 40 3.86 23.21 -1.13
N LYS A 41 4.63 22.92 -2.16
CA LYS A 41 5.17 23.95 -3.07
C LYS A 41 4.09 24.73 -3.84
N ARG A 42 2.90 24.17 -4.00
CA ARG A 42 1.76 24.77 -4.71
C ARG A 42 0.74 25.42 -3.78
N LEU A 43 0.84 25.14 -2.47
CA LEU A 43 -0.02 25.75 -1.46
C LEU A 43 0.40 27.19 -1.14
N GLY A 44 -0.60 28.06 -1.02
CA GLY A 44 -0.49 29.41 -0.47
C GLY A 44 -0.44 29.41 1.06
N ASP A 45 -0.59 30.60 1.67
CA ASP A 45 -0.49 30.76 3.13
C ASP A 45 -1.67 30.14 3.89
N GLY A 46 -2.86 30.03 3.27
CA GLY A 46 -4.02 29.37 3.84
C GLY A 46 -4.07 27.85 3.66
N GLY A 47 -3.21 27.32 2.79
CA GLY A 47 -3.22 25.89 2.46
C GLY A 47 -2.55 25.01 3.52
N ARG A 48 -3.05 23.78 3.69
CA ARG A 48 -2.55 22.82 4.67
C ARG A 48 -2.38 21.43 4.06
N LEU A 49 -1.42 20.67 4.58
CA LEU A 49 -1.21 19.26 4.25
C LEU A 49 -1.23 18.40 5.53
N ILE A 50 -1.98 17.32 5.50
CA ILE A 50 -1.96 16.27 6.50
C ILE A 50 -1.28 15.05 5.88
N GLY A 51 -0.13 14.65 6.43
CA GLY A 51 0.61 13.45 6.02
C GLY A 51 0.36 12.31 6.99
N ILE A 52 -0.13 11.17 6.48
CA ILE A 52 -0.41 9.98 7.28
C ILE A 52 0.53 8.87 6.83
N ASP A 53 1.18 8.23 7.77
CA ASP A 53 1.92 6.98 7.53
C ASP A 53 1.91 6.12 8.80
N GLN A 54 1.89 4.81 8.64
CA GLN A 54 1.98 3.86 9.74
C GLN A 54 3.44 3.55 10.12
N ASP A 55 4.37 3.83 9.19
CA ASP A 55 5.80 3.58 9.35
C ASP A 55 6.50 4.80 9.98
N GLU A 56 7.11 4.57 11.14
CA GLU A 56 7.85 5.63 11.86
C GLU A 56 9.06 6.15 11.10
N ASP A 57 9.74 5.26 10.37
CA ASP A 57 10.91 5.63 9.57
C ASP A 57 10.49 6.54 8.40
N ALA A 58 9.33 6.27 7.79
CA ALA A 58 8.75 7.14 6.77
C ALA A 58 8.41 8.53 7.32
N LEU A 59 7.76 8.60 8.48
CA LEU A 59 7.42 9.87 9.14
C LEU A 59 8.67 10.69 9.47
N LYS A 60 9.72 10.05 9.93
CA LYS A 60 11.01 10.72 10.21
C LYS A 60 11.62 11.30 8.95
N ALA A 61 11.71 10.50 7.88
CA ALA A 61 12.28 10.95 6.60
C ALA A 61 11.45 12.08 5.97
N ALA A 62 10.12 11.97 6.03
CA ALA A 62 9.22 13.03 5.56
C ALA A 62 9.36 14.29 6.40
N GLY A 63 9.45 14.19 7.74
CA GLY A 63 9.65 15.33 8.65
C GLY A 63 10.90 16.13 8.31
N GLU A 64 12.02 15.46 8.05
CA GLU A 64 13.27 16.11 7.63
C GLU A 64 13.12 16.81 6.26
N ARG A 65 12.45 16.16 5.28
CA ARG A 65 12.24 16.73 3.94
C ARG A 65 11.28 17.93 3.94
N LEU A 66 10.24 17.86 4.76
CA LEU A 66 9.15 18.82 4.77
C LEU A 66 9.35 19.96 5.80
N ALA A 67 10.44 19.93 6.57
CA ALA A 67 10.74 20.92 7.61
C ALA A 67 10.68 22.38 7.14
N ILE A 68 10.98 22.64 5.86
CA ILE A 68 10.89 24.01 5.30
C ILE A 68 9.45 24.54 5.18
N PHE A 69 8.43 23.68 5.41
CA PHE A 69 7.00 24.01 5.35
C PHE A 69 6.30 23.82 6.70
N GLU A 70 7.03 23.93 7.83
CA GLU A 70 6.55 23.61 9.19
C GLU A 70 5.13 24.05 9.49
N ASP A 71 4.77 25.27 9.13
CA ASP A 71 3.46 25.87 9.44
C ASP A 71 2.30 25.27 8.62
N LYS A 72 2.61 24.54 7.56
CA LYS A 72 1.61 24.05 6.59
C LYS A 72 1.41 22.55 6.63
N VAL A 73 2.26 21.80 7.35
CA VAL A 73 2.24 20.34 7.37
C VAL A 73 2.02 19.79 8.76
N THR A 74 1.10 18.83 8.87
CA THR A 74 0.88 18.02 10.08
C THR A 74 1.10 16.56 9.71
N THR A 75 2.01 15.87 10.40
CA THR A 75 2.24 14.44 10.19
C THR A 75 1.62 13.62 11.31
N VAL A 76 0.98 12.51 10.97
CA VAL A 76 0.28 11.64 11.92
C VAL A 76 0.68 10.18 11.70
N ARG A 77 1.09 9.50 12.77
CA ARG A 77 1.37 8.06 12.73
C ARG A 77 0.08 7.26 12.81
N SER A 78 -0.47 6.92 11.67
CA SER A 78 -1.71 6.14 11.54
C SER A 78 -1.73 5.37 10.23
N ASN A 79 -2.65 4.43 10.10
CA ASN A 79 -3.01 3.87 8.81
C ASN A 79 -4.05 4.80 8.14
N TYR A 80 -3.99 4.92 6.82
CA TYR A 80 -4.93 5.76 6.06
C TYR A 80 -6.40 5.34 6.22
N CYS A 81 -6.70 4.11 6.63
CA CYS A 81 -8.06 3.70 6.95
C CYS A 81 -8.68 4.47 8.13
N HIS A 82 -7.87 5.14 8.93
CA HIS A 82 -8.32 6.00 10.00
C HIS A 82 -8.33 7.49 9.63
N MET A 83 -8.25 7.81 8.33
CA MET A 83 -8.16 9.18 7.83
C MET A 83 -9.29 10.08 8.36
N LYS A 84 -10.51 9.59 8.38
CA LYS A 84 -11.66 10.34 8.92
C LYS A 84 -11.49 10.70 10.40
N GLN A 85 -11.03 9.76 11.22
CA GLN A 85 -10.78 10.02 12.64
C GLN A 85 -9.63 11.03 12.80
N VAL A 86 -8.56 10.88 12.04
CA VAL A 86 -7.42 11.82 12.06
C VAL A 86 -7.86 13.23 11.69
N LEU A 87 -8.66 13.39 10.65
CA LEU A 87 -9.18 14.70 10.24
C LEU A 87 -10.13 15.29 11.27
N HIS A 88 -11.03 14.47 11.82
CA HIS A 88 -11.96 14.89 12.88
C HIS A 88 -11.18 15.43 14.11
N ASP A 89 -10.14 14.73 14.55
CA ASP A 89 -9.32 15.14 15.70
C ASP A 89 -8.56 16.46 15.44
N LEU A 90 -8.31 16.79 14.16
CA LEU A 90 -7.73 18.05 13.71
C LEU A 90 -8.78 19.16 13.44
N GLY A 91 -10.09 18.87 13.65
CA GLY A 91 -11.17 19.80 13.38
C GLY A 91 -11.42 20.04 11.89
N ILE A 92 -11.09 19.05 11.02
CA ILE A 92 -11.24 19.13 9.57
C ILE A 92 -12.37 18.19 9.14
N GLU A 93 -13.42 18.72 8.53
CA GLU A 93 -14.56 17.95 8.05
C GLU A 93 -14.40 17.52 6.58
N LYS A 94 -13.83 18.37 5.76
CA LYS A 94 -13.66 18.15 4.31
C LYS A 94 -12.27 18.55 3.84
N VAL A 95 -11.82 17.93 2.75
CA VAL A 95 -10.52 18.19 2.15
C VAL A 95 -10.63 18.42 0.65
N SER A 96 -9.71 19.23 0.11
CA SER A 96 -9.65 19.57 -1.32
C SER A 96 -9.04 18.46 -2.17
N GLY A 97 -8.26 17.57 -1.55
CA GLY A 97 -7.72 16.40 -2.25
C GLY A 97 -7.01 15.41 -1.37
N ILE A 98 -6.93 14.18 -1.88
CA ILE A 98 -6.30 13.03 -1.23
C ILE A 98 -5.34 12.36 -2.22
N VAL A 99 -4.18 11.95 -1.73
CA VAL A 99 -3.21 11.11 -2.48
C VAL A 99 -2.98 9.82 -1.72
N LEU A 100 -3.00 8.70 -2.46
CA LEU A 100 -2.51 7.41 -2.00
C LEU A 100 -1.51 6.85 -3.01
N ASP A 101 -0.28 6.61 -2.59
CA ASP A 101 0.76 5.88 -3.32
C ASP A 101 0.91 4.49 -2.67
N LEU A 102 0.11 3.51 -3.17
CA LEU A 102 -0.07 2.24 -2.50
C LEU A 102 1.20 1.35 -2.56
N GLY A 103 1.24 0.36 -1.71
CA GLY A 103 2.33 -0.61 -1.64
C GLY A 103 3.46 -0.18 -0.70
N VAL A 104 4.68 -0.61 -1.01
CA VAL A 104 5.86 -0.38 -0.17
C VAL A 104 6.58 0.90 -0.53
N SER A 105 7.03 1.63 0.47
CA SER A 105 7.88 2.80 0.25
C SER A 105 9.27 2.37 -0.25
N SER A 106 9.95 3.29 -0.94
CA SER A 106 11.34 3.05 -1.37
C SER A 106 12.26 2.75 -0.21
N TYR A 107 12.05 3.44 0.92
CA TYR A 107 12.82 3.20 2.13
C TYR A 107 12.66 1.74 2.62
N GLN A 108 11.43 1.21 2.62
CA GLN A 108 11.18 -0.18 3.00
C GLN A 108 11.84 -1.19 2.06
N LEU A 109 11.98 -0.87 0.77
CA LEU A 109 12.67 -1.71 -0.20
C LEU A 109 14.20 -1.62 -0.10
N ASP A 110 14.71 -0.44 0.23
CA ASP A 110 16.14 -0.14 0.27
C ASP A 110 16.79 -0.50 1.62
N GLU A 111 15.96 -0.67 2.67
CA GLU A 111 16.41 -1.13 3.99
C GLU A 111 16.25 -2.66 4.09
N PRO A 112 17.31 -3.44 3.92
CA PRO A 112 17.22 -4.90 3.83
C PRO A 112 16.57 -5.55 5.05
N GLU A 113 16.87 -5.06 6.26
CA GLU A 113 16.37 -5.58 7.54
C GLU A 113 14.83 -5.51 7.66
N ARG A 114 14.16 -4.72 6.80
CA ARG A 114 12.69 -4.68 6.74
C ARG A 114 12.08 -5.92 6.09
N GLY A 115 12.87 -6.75 5.41
CA GLY A 115 12.44 -8.02 4.83
C GLY A 115 11.54 -7.94 3.59
N PHE A 116 11.36 -6.76 2.98
CA PHE A 116 10.57 -6.60 1.76
C PHE A 116 11.34 -7.00 0.48
N THR A 117 12.67 -7.04 0.57
CA THR A 117 13.53 -7.36 -0.57
C THR A 117 13.70 -8.88 -0.73
N TYR A 118 13.81 -9.32 -1.96
CA TYR A 118 14.24 -10.68 -2.34
C TYR A 118 15.65 -10.69 -2.97
N ARG A 119 16.39 -9.59 -2.79
CA ARG A 119 17.76 -9.44 -3.33
C ARG A 119 18.83 -9.86 -2.33
N GLU A 120 18.52 -9.79 -1.06
CA GLU A 120 19.41 -10.08 0.06
C GLU A 120 18.77 -11.10 1.00
N ASP A 121 19.60 -11.85 1.71
CA ASP A 121 19.16 -12.84 2.70
C ASP A 121 19.05 -12.16 4.07
N VAL A 122 17.83 -11.86 4.47
CA VAL A 122 17.49 -11.05 5.65
C VAL A 122 16.30 -11.65 6.41
N PRO A 123 16.04 -11.26 7.67
CA PRO A 123 14.89 -11.78 8.42
C PRO A 123 13.55 -11.56 7.70
N LEU A 124 12.63 -12.53 7.83
CA LEU A 124 11.27 -12.47 7.29
C LEU A 124 10.38 -11.56 8.15
N ASP A 125 10.52 -10.24 8.01
CA ASP A 125 9.71 -9.26 8.74
C ASP A 125 8.50 -8.81 7.91
N MET A 126 8.66 -7.99 6.90
CA MET A 126 7.65 -7.42 5.98
C MET A 126 6.56 -6.57 6.65
N ARG A 127 6.71 -6.13 7.89
CA ARG A 127 5.74 -5.25 8.55
C ARG A 127 5.89 -3.82 8.03
N MET A 128 4.81 -3.21 7.59
CA MET A 128 4.74 -1.78 7.34
C MET A 128 4.65 -1.02 8.68
N ASP A 129 3.83 -1.50 9.61
CA ASP A 129 3.77 -1.00 10.99
C ASP A 129 4.50 -1.95 11.94
N ARG A 130 5.63 -1.52 12.49
CA ARG A 130 6.42 -2.31 13.43
C ARG A 130 5.73 -2.56 14.79
N ARG A 131 4.60 -1.90 15.07
CA ARG A 131 3.77 -2.21 16.26
C ARG A 131 2.98 -3.51 16.09
N ASN A 132 2.78 -3.98 14.86
CA ASN A 132 2.18 -5.28 14.61
C ASN A 132 3.10 -6.37 15.20
N PRO A 133 2.62 -7.23 16.12
CA PRO A 133 3.44 -8.30 16.68
C PRO A 133 3.71 -9.42 15.67
N LYS A 134 2.89 -9.58 14.64
CA LYS A 134 2.99 -10.60 13.61
C LYS A 134 3.93 -10.14 12.49
N THR A 135 4.78 -11.05 12.03
CA THR A 135 5.73 -10.84 10.93
C THR A 135 5.46 -11.83 9.78
N ALA A 136 6.14 -11.68 8.65
CA ALA A 136 6.10 -12.65 7.56
C ALA A 136 6.56 -14.04 8.02
N LYS A 137 7.50 -14.12 8.98
CA LYS A 137 7.95 -15.37 9.58
C LYS A 137 6.77 -16.14 10.21
N ASN A 138 5.87 -15.46 10.92
CA ASN A 138 4.69 -16.10 11.49
C ASN A 138 3.77 -16.68 10.41
N ILE A 139 3.51 -15.94 9.34
CA ILE A 139 2.68 -16.44 8.23
C ILE A 139 3.27 -17.71 7.65
N VAL A 140 4.56 -17.70 7.34
CA VAL A 140 5.25 -18.82 6.70
C VAL A 140 5.29 -20.06 7.61
N ASN A 141 5.49 -19.87 8.92
CA ASN A 141 5.69 -21.00 9.85
C ASN A 141 4.41 -21.46 10.53
N GLU A 142 3.37 -20.63 10.67
CA GLU A 142 2.18 -20.95 11.47
C GLU A 142 0.93 -21.21 10.61
N TYR A 143 0.78 -20.61 9.41
CA TYR A 143 -0.38 -20.82 8.56
C TYR A 143 -0.45 -22.28 8.07
N SER A 144 -1.66 -22.83 8.01
CA SER A 144 -1.90 -24.14 7.40
C SER A 144 -1.55 -24.13 5.90
N GLU A 145 -1.33 -25.32 5.31
CA GLU A 145 -1.10 -25.46 3.86
C GLU A 145 -2.23 -24.81 3.06
N MET A 146 -3.47 -24.93 3.52
CA MET A 146 -4.64 -24.36 2.85
C MET A 146 -4.66 -22.83 2.90
N GLU A 147 -4.30 -22.22 4.03
CA GLU A 147 -4.19 -20.77 4.17
C GLU A 147 -3.06 -20.21 3.30
N LEU A 148 -1.88 -20.85 3.32
CA LEU A 148 -0.76 -20.47 2.43
C LEU A 148 -1.17 -20.60 0.97
N PHE A 149 -1.83 -21.69 0.58
CA PHE A 149 -2.34 -21.84 -0.78
C PHE A 149 -3.30 -20.72 -1.16
N ARG A 150 -4.26 -20.39 -0.26
CA ARG A 150 -5.24 -19.33 -0.48
C ARG A 150 -4.55 -18.00 -0.75
N ILE A 151 -3.66 -17.55 0.14
CA ILE A 151 -3.02 -16.23 -0.02
C ILE A 151 -2.11 -16.19 -1.26
N ILE A 152 -1.33 -17.23 -1.54
CA ILE A 152 -0.44 -17.26 -2.70
C ILE A 152 -1.25 -17.30 -4.01
N ARG A 153 -2.40 -17.99 -4.05
CA ARG A 153 -3.31 -17.99 -5.19
C ARG A 153 -4.00 -16.66 -5.38
N ASP A 154 -4.61 -16.11 -4.31
CA ASP A 154 -5.53 -14.98 -4.40
C ASP A 154 -4.78 -13.63 -4.41
N PHE A 155 -3.71 -13.49 -3.63
CA PHE A 155 -2.94 -12.26 -3.53
C PHE A 155 -1.66 -12.27 -4.39
N GLY A 156 -1.09 -13.45 -4.63
CA GLY A 156 0.04 -13.61 -5.53
C GLY A 156 -0.36 -13.85 -6.98
N GLU A 157 -1.60 -14.26 -7.25
CA GLU A 157 -2.06 -14.71 -8.56
C GLU A 157 -1.05 -15.73 -9.17
N ASP A 158 -0.53 -16.66 -8.32
CA ASP A 158 0.49 -17.61 -8.72
C ASP A 158 -0.13 -18.98 -9.05
N LYS A 159 0.08 -19.44 -10.28
CA LYS A 159 -0.41 -20.74 -10.73
C LYS A 159 0.24 -21.94 -10.02
N PHE A 160 1.37 -21.74 -9.39
CA PHE A 160 2.08 -22.76 -8.60
C PHE A 160 1.75 -22.70 -7.10
N ALA A 161 0.78 -21.88 -6.69
CA ALA A 161 0.43 -21.62 -5.30
C ALA A 161 0.30 -22.90 -4.45
N LYS A 162 -0.38 -23.93 -4.98
CA LYS A 162 -0.56 -25.21 -4.29
C LYS A 162 0.78 -25.92 -4.01
N ASN A 163 1.65 -25.93 -5.01
CA ASN A 163 2.96 -26.58 -4.87
C ASN A 163 3.90 -25.79 -3.94
N ILE A 164 3.85 -24.47 -4.02
CA ILE A 164 4.63 -23.58 -3.14
C ILE A 164 4.19 -23.77 -1.69
N ALA A 165 2.88 -23.75 -1.39
CA ALA A 165 2.36 -23.98 -0.05
C ALA A 165 2.81 -25.32 0.53
N LYS A 166 2.71 -26.40 -0.25
CA LYS A 166 3.18 -27.74 0.14
C LYS A 166 4.68 -27.75 0.46
N HIS A 167 5.51 -27.08 -0.35
CA HIS A 167 6.96 -27.03 -0.11
C HIS A 167 7.32 -26.23 1.13
N ILE A 168 6.61 -25.12 1.39
CA ILE A 168 6.78 -24.33 2.61
C ILE A 168 6.49 -25.21 3.86
N VAL A 169 5.35 -25.89 3.87
CA VAL A 169 4.96 -26.75 5.00
C VAL A 169 6.00 -27.87 5.20
N ALA A 170 6.37 -28.59 4.14
CA ALA A 170 7.37 -29.65 4.23
C ALA A 170 8.77 -29.17 4.65
N ALA A 171 9.13 -27.93 4.34
CA ALA A 171 10.40 -27.34 4.76
C ALA A 171 10.40 -26.98 6.25
N ARG A 172 9.34 -26.28 6.72
CA ARG A 172 9.24 -25.86 8.13
C ARG A 172 9.10 -27.00 9.13
N GLU A 173 8.58 -28.15 8.71
CA GLU A 173 8.56 -29.38 9.54
C GLU A 173 9.97 -29.88 9.89
N LYS A 174 10.98 -29.53 9.10
CA LYS A 174 12.38 -29.90 9.32
C LYS A 174 13.16 -28.83 10.07
N LYS A 175 12.94 -27.58 9.72
CA LYS A 175 13.58 -26.41 10.31
C LYS A 175 12.69 -25.19 10.08
N GLU A 176 12.52 -24.37 11.12
CA GLU A 176 11.83 -23.09 11.03
C GLU A 176 12.44 -22.22 9.92
N ILE A 177 11.60 -21.58 9.12
CA ILE A 177 12.02 -20.69 8.03
C ILE A 177 12.18 -19.29 8.62
N GLU A 178 13.40 -18.77 8.63
CA GLU A 178 13.73 -17.52 9.33
C GLU A 178 14.02 -16.36 8.39
N THR A 179 14.55 -16.68 7.19
CA THR A 179 15.08 -15.65 6.30
C THR A 179 14.42 -15.65 4.93
N THR A 180 14.55 -14.52 4.24
CA THR A 180 14.07 -14.35 2.86
C THR A 180 14.77 -15.32 1.91
N GLY A 181 16.08 -15.56 2.10
CA GLY A 181 16.85 -16.49 1.29
C GLY A 181 16.35 -17.94 1.42
N GLU A 182 16.10 -18.42 2.66
CA GLU A 182 15.52 -19.74 2.89
C GLU A 182 14.17 -19.90 2.18
N LEU A 183 13.29 -18.90 2.30
CA LEU A 183 11.99 -18.92 1.62
C LEU A 183 12.13 -18.90 0.10
N ILE A 184 13.05 -18.13 -0.44
CA ILE A 184 13.32 -18.06 -1.89
C ILE A 184 13.75 -19.44 -2.44
N GLU A 185 14.63 -20.15 -1.75
CA GLU A 185 15.07 -21.47 -2.19
C GLU A 185 13.94 -22.51 -2.16
N ILE A 186 13.05 -22.45 -1.16
CA ILE A 186 11.84 -23.27 -1.09
C ILE A 186 10.90 -22.98 -2.27
N ILE A 187 10.67 -21.71 -2.58
CA ILE A 187 9.82 -21.30 -3.71
C ILE A 187 10.44 -21.78 -5.04
N LYS A 188 11.75 -21.60 -5.22
CA LYS A 188 12.47 -22.08 -6.40
C LYS A 188 12.33 -23.59 -6.59
N ALA A 189 12.39 -24.36 -5.52
CA ALA A 189 12.21 -25.82 -5.57
C ALA A 189 10.79 -26.22 -5.98
N ALA A 190 9.79 -25.41 -5.64
CA ALA A 190 8.40 -25.64 -5.98
C ALA A 190 8.03 -25.31 -7.43
N ILE A 191 8.85 -24.54 -8.14
CA ILE A 191 8.56 -24.05 -9.50
C ILE A 191 9.48 -24.74 -10.52
N PRO A 192 8.94 -25.30 -11.62
CA PRO A 192 9.78 -25.96 -12.65
C PRO A 192 10.87 -25.04 -13.21
N ALA A 193 12.09 -25.57 -13.40
CA ALA A 193 13.25 -24.80 -13.85
C ALA A 193 13.01 -24.03 -15.17
N LYS A 194 12.29 -24.64 -16.11
CA LYS A 194 11.91 -24.02 -17.39
C LYS A 194 11.05 -22.76 -17.21
N VAL A 195 10.18 -22.76 -16.21
CA VAL A 195 9.32 -21.58 -15.90
C VAL A 195 10.13 -20.49 -15.24
N ARG A 196 11.01 -20.85 -14.31
CA ARG A 196 11.90 -19.89 -13.62
C ARG A 196 12.83 -19.16 -14.60
N ALA A 197 13.31 -19.85 -15.63
CA ALA A 197 14.21 -19.27 -16.65
C ALA A 197 13.49 -18.29 -17.60
N ALA A 198 12.18 -18.42 -17.79
CA ALA A 198 11.41 -17.63 -18.74
C ALA A 198 10.70 -16.40 -18.12
N GLY A 199 10.73 -16.25 -16.80
CA GLY A 199 9.99 -15.22 -16.06
C GLY A 199 10.86 -14.27 -15.25
N GLY A 200 10.21 -13.36 -14.50
CA GLY A 200 10.86 -12.54 -13.49
C GLY A 200 11.28 -13.36 -12.26
N HIS A 201 11.68 -12.68 -11.18
CA HIS A 201 12.11 -13.36 -9.95
C HIS A 201 11.00 -14.29 -9.42
N PRO A 202 11.27 -15.60 -9.19
CA PRO A 202 10.26 -16.60 -8.88
C PRO A 202 9.53 -16.33 -7.55
N ALA A 203 10.18 -15.67 -6.60
CA ALA A 203 9.57 -15.36 -5.31
C ALA A 203 8.68 -14.10 -5.34
N LYS A 204 8.71 -13.28 -6.40
CA LYS A 204 7.99 -11.99 -6.44
C LYS A 204 6.52 -12.10 -6.03
N LYS A 205 5.80 -13.06 -6.58
CA LYS A 205 4.37 -13.27 -6.35
C LYS A 205 4.06 -13.77 -4.93
N THR A 206 4.87 -14.68 -4.43
CA THR A 206 4.72 -15.20 -3.06
C THR A 206 5.04 -14.14 -2.02
N PHE A 207 6.09 -13.33 -2.23
CA PHE A 207 6.43 -12.19 -1.38
C PHE A 207 5.31 -11.14 -1.37
N GLN A 208 4.76 -10.80 -2.53
CA GLN A 208 3.58 -9.94 -2.64
C GLN A 208 2.40 -10.50 -1.84
N ALA A 209 2.13 -11.80 -1.96
CA ALA A 209 1.02 -12.44 -1.25
C ALA A 209 1.16 -12.38 0.27
N ILE A 210 2.35 -12.69 0.79
CA ILE A 210 2.64 -12.64 2.22
C ILE A 210 2.56 -11.19 2.73
N ARG A 211 3.08 -10.22 1.98
CA ARG A 211 3.04 -8.81 2.32
C ARG A 211 1.61 -8.29 2.41
N ILE A 212 0.79 -8.58 1.40
CA ILE A 212 -0.63 -8.18 1.35
C ILE A 212 -1.40 -8.77 2.54
N GLU A 213 -1.21 -10.05 2.83
CA GLU A 213 -1.86 -10.73 3.97
C GLU A 213 -1.43 -10.12 5.31
N LEU A 214 -0.12 -9.92 5.49
CA LEU A 214 0.45 -9.40 6.74
C LEU A 214 -0.04 -7.99 7.07
N ASN A 215 -0.07 -7.13 6.07
CA ASN A 215 -0.40 -5.71 6.22
C ASN A 215 -1.87 -5.40 5.88
N GLN A 216 -2.68 -6.41 5.55
CA GLN A 216 -4.10 -6.29 5.22
C GLN A 216 -4.39 -5.28 4.09
N GLU A 217 -3.44 -5.12 3.14
CA GLU A 217 -3.41 -4.02 2.18
C GLU A 217 -4.71 -3.87 1.38
N LEU A 218 -5.26 -4.98 0.87
CA LEU A 218 -6.48 -4.97 0.06
C LEU A 218 -7.74 -4.75 0.89
N GLU A 219 -7.81 -5.34 2.08
CA GLU A 219 -8.94 -5.18 2.99
C GLU A 219 -9.04 -3.73 3.49
N VAL A 220 -7.91 -3.17 3.90
CA VAL A 220 -7.81 -1.76 4.30
C VAL A 220 -8.27 -0.84 3.18
N LEU A 221 -7.78 -1.03 1.95
CA LEU A 221 -8.16 -0.23 0.79
C LEU A 221 -9.66 -0.34 0.49
N GLN A 222 -10.18 -1.56 0.44
CA GLN A 222 -11.59 -1.81 0.11
C GLN A 222 -12.55 -1.19 1.12
N ASN A 223 -12.21 -1.26 2.41
CA ASN A 223 -13.09 -0.84 3.49
C ASN A 223 -13.05 0.67 3.78
N SER A 224 -12.03 1.38 3.29
CA SER A 224 -11.82 2.80 3.62
C SER A 224 -12.06 3.76 2.45
N LEU A 225 -12.08 3.29 1.21
CA LEU A 225 -12.08 4.17 0.04
C LEU A 225 -13.39 4.96 -0.12
N ASP A 226 -14.56 4.35 0.17
CA ASP A 226 -15.84 5.06 0.14
C ASP A 226 -15.87 6.22 1.16
N GLU A 227 -15.39 5.96 2.38
CA GLU A 227 -15.29 7.00 3.41
C GLU A 227 -14.33 8.13 3.01
N MET A 228 -13.23 7.83 2.33
CA MET A 228 -12.32 8.85 1.80
C MET A 228 -12.96 9.71 0.71
N ILE A 229 -13.78 9.11 -0.16
CA ILE A 229 -14.53 9.85 -1.18
C ILE A 229 -15.50 10.82 -0.49
N ASP A 230 -16.15 10.38 0.58
CA ASP A 230 -17.07 11.22 1.37
C ASP A 230 -16.37 12.38 2.09
N LEU A 231 -15.06 12.30 2.33
CA LEU A 231 -14.27 13.39 2.94
C LEU A 231 -13.92 14.51 1.94
N LEU A 232 -14.11 14.30 0.64
CA LEU A 232 -13.83 15.33 -0.35
C LEU A 232 -14.88 16.45 -0.31
N GLU A 233 -14.42 17.68 -0.47
CA GLU A 233 -15.29 18.81 -0.79
C GLU A 233 -15.78 18.75 -2.24
N ASP A 234 -16.78 19.55 -2.60
CA ASP A 234 -17.25 19.68 -3.97
C ASP A 234 -16.11 20.11 -4.92
N GLY A 235 -15.86 19.28 -5.93
CA GLY A 235 -14.74 19.45 -6.86
C GLY A 235 -13.39 19.01 -6.30
N GLY A 236 -13.35 18.43 -5.08
CA GLY A 236 -12.18 17.77 -4.53
C GLY A 236 -11.76 16.54 -5.35
N ARG A 237 -10.52 16.10 -5.23
CA ARG A 237 -9.97 15.00 -6.03
C ARG A 237 -9.21 14.02 -5.19
N ILE A 238 -9.37 12.73 -5.51
CA ILE A 238 -8.57 11.64 -4.95
C ILE A 238 -7.74 11.00 -6.05
N CYS A 239 -6.42 10.94 -5.85
CA CYS A 239 -5.47 10.30 -6.76
C CYS A 239 -4.86 9.08 -6.07
N ILE A 240 -5.00 7.91 -6.69
CA ILE A 240 -4.50 6.64 -6.16
C ILE A 240 -3.57 6.00 -7.17
N ILE A 241 -2.33 5.71 -6.75
CA ILE A 241 -1.35 4.98 -7.54
C ILE A 241 -1.40 3.53 -7.08
N THR A 242 -1.59 2.61 -8.03
CA THR A 242 -1.66 1.17 -7.80
C THR A 242 -0.50 0.46 -8.50
N PHE A 243 0.03 -0.62 -7.91
CA PHE A 243 1.18 -1.35 -8.44
C PHE A 243 0.85 -2.76 -8.93
N HIS A 244 -0.35 -3.25 -8.64
CA HIS A 244 -0.80 -4.55 -9.12
C HIS A 244 -2.31 -4.59 -9.38
N SER A 245 -2.70 -5.62 -10.13
CA SER A 245 -4.07 -5.84 -10.64
C SER A 245 -5.16 -5.86 -9.57
N LEU A 246 -4.84 -6.33 -8.35
CA LEU A 246 -5.83 -6.45 -7.28
C LEU A 246 -6.22 -5.08 -6.72
N GLU A 247 -5.24 -4.21 -6.46
CA GLU A 247 -5.48 -2.81 -6.07
C GLU A 247 -6.27 -2.06 -7.15
N ASP A 248 -5.80 -2.13 -8.39
CA ASP A 248 -6.44 -1.47 -9.54
C ASP A 248 -7.91 -1.89 -9.68
N ARG A 249 -8.20 -3.17 -9.49
CA ARG A 249 -9.56 -3.71 -9.56
C ARG A 249 -10.46 -3.13 -8.45
N ILE A 250 -9.96 -3.04 -7.22
CA ILE A 250 -10.70 -2.47 -6.09
C ILE A 250 -11.01 -1.00 -6.37
N VAL A 251 -10.00 -0.21 -6.71
CA VAL A 251 -10.15 1.23 -6.97
C VAL A 251 -11.14 1.48 -8.10
N LYS A 252 -10.98 0.81 -9.24
CA LYS A 252 -11.90 0.96 -10.39
C LYS A 252 -13.32 0.54 -10.05
N THR A 253 -13.50 -0.52 -9.27
CA THR A 253 -14.83 -0.99 -8.88
C THR A 253 -15.53 0.04 -7.99
N ILE A 254 -14.85 0.55 -6.98
CA ILE A 254 -15.40 1.54 -6.06
C ILE A 254 -15.67 2.86 -6.79
N TYR A 255 -14.76 3.34 -7.62
CA TYR A 255 -14.98 4.55 -8.42
C TYR A 255 -16.20 4.43 -9.33
N LYS A 256 -16.32 3.30 -10.03
CA LYS A 256 -17.47 3.05 -10.91
C LYS A 256 -18.79 3.00 -10.14
N THR A 257 -18.78 2.41 -8.93
CA THR A 257 -19.98 2.35 -8.08
C THR A 257 -20.38 3.74 -7.58
N ASN A 258 -19.40 4.57 -7.21
CA ASN A 258 -19.66 5.94 -6.78
C ASN A 258 -20.07 6.87 -7.93
N GLU A 259 -19.51 6.68 -9.13
CA GLU A 259 -19.90 7.41 -10.34
C GLU A 259 -21.34 7.09 -10.77
N ASN A 260 -21.74 5.82 -10.66
CA ASN A 260 -23.08 5.36 -11.01
C ASN A 260 -23.61 4.37 -9.96
N PRO A 261 -24.16 4.87 -8.84
CA PRO A 261 -24.61 4.04 -7.73
C PRO A 261 -25.87 3.20 -8.03
N CYS A 262 -26.50 3.42 -9.20
CA CYS A 262 -27.70 2.68 -9.59
C CYS A 262 -27.44 1.17 -9.74
N THR A 263 -28.15 0.37 -8.96
CA THR A 263 -28.16 -1.10 -9.01
C THR A 263 -29.36 -1.68 -9.73
N CYS A 264 -30.20 -0.84 -10.33
CA CYS A 264 -31.38 -1.28 -11.08
C CYS A 264 -30.97 -2.16 -12.28
N PRO A 265 -31.72 -3.25 -12.54
CA PRO A 265 -31.52 -4.01 -13.78
C PRO A 265 -31.64 -3.13 -15.02
N SER A 266 -30.80 -3.35 -16.03
CA SER A 266 -30.74 -2.51 -17.25
C SER A 266 -32.05 -2.43 -18.03
N HIS A 267 -32.99 -3.36 -17.81
CA HIS A 267 -34.32 -3.39 -18.43
C HIS A 267 -35.40 -2.67 -17.62
N PHE A 268 -35.05 -2.10 -16.46
CA PHE A 268 -36.03 -1.35 -15.66
C PHE A 268 -36.33 0.01 -16.33
N PRO A 269 -37.59 0.37 -16.53
CA PRO A 269 -37.99 1.54 -17.33
C PRO A 269 -37.67 2.88 -16.62
N VAL A 270 -37.52 2.86 -15.30
CA VAL A 270 -37.21 4.05 -14.49
C VAL A 270 -36.26 3.65 -13.35
N CYS A 271 -35.22 4.42 -13.13
CA CYS A 271 -34.35 4.27 -11.97
C CYS A 271 -35.13 4.70 -10.71
N VAL A 272 -35.17 3.84 -9.69
CA VAL A 272 -35.89 4.07 -8.43
C VAL A 272 -34.96 4.55 -7.29
N TRP A 273 -33.80 4.99 -7.68
CA TRP A 273 -32.82 5.59 -6.77
C TRP A 273 -33.08 7.06 -6.55
#